data_2ef97c43eb346e6f45e9ab94f53778ad
#
_entry.id   2ef97c43eb346e6f45e9ab94f53778ad
#
_cell.length_a   1.000
_cell.length_b   1.000
_cell.length_c   1.000
_cell.angle_alpha   90.00
_cell.angle_beta   90.00
_cell.angle_gamma   90.00
#
_symmetry.space_group_name_H-M   'P 1'
#
loop_
_entity.id
_entity.type
_entity.pdbx_description
1 polymer ?
#
loop_
_entity_poly.entity_id
_entity_poly.type
_entity_poly.pdbx_seq_one_letter_code
_entity_poly.pdbx_strand_id
1 'polypeptide(L)'
;MSPFLIRPGYRRPTFPSGEGIYRLPRQFFLYLPCGETPGCAILDVQYKKVGLTMKTKSNTRFYLALVIFSLVGQVAWVVENMYFNVFIYKMFHASAQAISAMVAASAVAATVTTLLIGALSDKIGKRKVFICGGYLCWGVSILSFAFIRMDVIEALFPAAVSAASVGVSLVIIMDCVMTFFGSSANDAAFNAWLTDSTDSSNRGAVEGINAMMPLLAILVVFGGFMGFDQNEPQTWTVIFSIIGGVVFVIGILGFFLIDEPVLETRGNERYFANIFYGFRPSVIGSNPTFYVALLAYAVFNISIQIFMPYLILYYNVSLGMENYVLIFAPAIILAAAFTAFYGKVYDHKGFAAAVIPALGLLMAGYVVLYFFRSTAVVFVGTLMMLCGYLAGMAVFGAMIRDYTPAGKAGMFQGQRIVGQVLIPGIIGPAIGAAVLKNAETIVNDDGTTSFIPNENIFLAALVAAIAIWLVLIPLLRMLKKEKSHAA
;
A
#
# COMPACT_ATOMS: atom_id res chain seq x y z
N MET A 1 52.55 9.17 25.42
CA MET A 1 52.01 9.44 26.72
C MET A 1 51.67 10.91 26.83
N SER A 2 50.43 11.27 26.79
CA SER A 2 49.78 12.44 27.37
C SER A 2 48.34 12.54 26.86
N PRO A 3 47.34 12.70 27.70
CA PRO A 3 45.96 12.63 27.32
C PRO A 3 45.42 13.98 26.91
N PHE A 4 44.60 14.01 25.89
CA PHE A 4 43.87 15.19 25.44
C PHE A 4 42.73 15.51 26.39
N LEU A 5 42.80 16.64 27.06
CA LEU A 5 41.74 17.28 27.83
C LEU A 5 40.76 17.99 26.87
N ILE A 6 39.50 17.53 26.84
CA ILE A 6 38.41 18.26 26.20
C ILE A 6 37.83 19.23 27.23
N ARG A 7 37.90 20.55 26.96
CA ARG A 7 37.21 21.59 27.74
C ARG A 7 35.71 21.60 27.38
N PRO A 8 34.78 21.68 28.33
CA PRO A 8 33.37 21.93 28.08
C PRO A 8 33.11 23.42 27.96
N GLY A 9 32.40 23.81 26.92
CA GLY A 9 31.93 25.20 26.75
C GLY A 9 31.60 25.59 25.34
N TYR A 10 30.58 25.00 24.73
CA TYR A 10 29.97 25.57 23.52
C TYR A 10 28.49 25.85 23.79
N ARG A 11 28.18 27.16 23.92
CA ARG A 11 26.81 27.66 23.92
C ARG A 11 26.21 27.47 22.52
N ARG A 12 24.98 26.93 22.46
CA ARG A 12 24.19 26.87 21.23
C ARG A 12 23.89 28.28 20.72
N PRO A 13 24.08 28.58 19.42
CA PRO A 13 23.61 29.84 18.85
C PRO A 13 22.09 29.80 18.72
N THR A 14 21.43 30.84 19.25
CA THR A 14 20.02 31.17 18.97
C THR A 14 19.94 31.79 17.58
N PHE A 15 19.05 31.27 16.72
CA PHE A 15 18.80 31.84 15.40
C PHE A 15 17.68 32.87 15.47
N PRO A 16 17.87 34.07 14.85
CA PRO A 16 16.76 35.00 14.63
C PRO A 16 15.96 34.58 13.39
N SER A 17 14.65 34.77 13.46
CA SER A 17 13.69 34.65 12.37
C SER A 17 13.98 35.65 11.24
N GLY A 18 14.16 35.18 10.01
CA GLY A 18 14.24 36.00 8.82
C GLY A 18 14.98 35.36 7.67
N GLU A 19 14.39 35.41 6.53
CA GLU A 19 14.79 34.94 5.21
C GLU A 19 16.32 34.93 4.95
N GLY A 20 16.86 33.75 4.59
CA GLY A 20 18.27 33.64 4.29
C GLY A 20 18.62 32.44 3.41
N ILE A 21 18.95 32.77 2.17
CA ILE A 21 19.62 31.91 1.20
C ILE A 21 20.85 31.27 1.85
N TYR A 22 20.86 29.94 2.02
CA TYR A 22 21.99 29.20 2.54
C TYR A 22 23.15 29.23 1.54
N ARG A 23 24.13 30.13 1.77
CA ARG A 23 25.50 29.99 1.25
C ARG A 23 26.31 29.14 2.23
N LEU A 24 26.72 27.97 1.79
CA LEU A 24 27.74 27.19 2.50
C LEU A 24 29.06 27.99 2.61
N PRO A 25 29.70 28.03 3.79
CA PRO A 25 31.02 28.65 3.94
C PRO A 25 32.06 27.83 3.18
N ARG A 26 32.80 28.50 2.31
CA ARG A 26 34.06 28.01 1.74
C ARG A 26 35.09 27.94 2.87
N GLN A 27 35.89 26.85 2.86
CA GLN A 27 37.17 26.67 3.55
C GLN A 27 37.12 25.96 4.90
N PHE A 28 37.24 24.63 4.85
CA PHE A 28 37.96 23.87 5.87
C PHE A 28 39.41 23.74 5.39
N PHE A 29 40.33 24.48 5.99
CA PHE A 29 41.75 24.23 5.89
C PHE A 29 42.17 23.27 7.00
N LEU A 30 42.55 22.03 6.64
CA LEU A 30 43.32 21.17 7.53
C LEU A 30 44.79 21.67 7.49
N TYR A 31 45.23 22.31 8.55
CA TYR A 31 46.66 22.55 8.77
C TYR A 31 47.30 21.28 9.32
N LEU A 32 48.10 20.62 8.50
CA LEU A 32 49.11 19.68 8.97
C LEU A 32 50.45 20.46 9.09
N PRO A 33 51.21 20.33 10.19
CA PRO A 33 52.50 20.97 10.31
C PRO A 33 53.50 20.23 9.42
N CYS A 34 53.91 20.87 8.33
CA CYS A 34 55.07 20.45 7.53
C CYS A 34 56.33 21.04 8.12
N GLY A 35 57.30 20.20 8.53
CA GLY A 35 58.67 20.59 8.76
C GLY A 35 59.35 21.00 7.44
N GLU A 36 60.32 21.89 7.55
CA GLU A 36 61.06 22.51 6.46
C GLU A 36 61.74 21.49 5.53
N THR A 37 61.18 21.31 4.31
CA THR A 37 61.92 20.83 3.14
C THR A 37 61.36 21.51 1.90
N PRO A 38 62.23 22.04 0.99
CA PRO A 38 61.79 22.70 -0.22
C PRO A 38 61.40 21.64 -1.26
N GLY A 39 60.11 21.52 -1.50
CA GLY A 39 59.62 20.55 -2.50
C GLY A 39 58.16 20.07 -2.27
N CYS A 40 57.37 20.83 -1.51
CA CYS A 40 55.94 20.53 -1.39
C CYS A 40 55.26 20.93 -2.70
N ALA A 41 55.14 19.99 -3.65
CA ALA A 41 54.23 20.11 -4.77
C ALA A 41 52.85 20.27 -4.18
N ILE A 42 52.19 21.36 -4.47
CA ILE A 42 50.76 21.53 -4.24
C ILE A 42 50.10 20.41 -5.00
N LEU A 43 49.72 19.33 -4.29
CA LEU A 43 48.74 18.41 -4.78
C LEU A 43 47.43 19.20 -4.82
N ASP A 44 47.26 19.85 -5.96
CA ASP A 44 45.96 20.28 -6.42
C ASP A 44 45.13 18.98 -6.54
N VAL A 45 44.56 18.53 -5.40
CA VAL A 45 43.49 17.57 -5.41
C VAL A 45 42.36 18.33 -6.09
N GLN A 46 42.45 18.37 -7.40
CA GLN A 46 41.33 18.51 -8.26
C GLN A 46 40.37 17.40 -7.76
N TYR A 47 39.49 17.75 -6.80
CA TYR A 47 38.20 17.15 -6.76
C TYR A 47 37.65 17.41 -8.17
N LYS A 48 38.03 16.54 -9.10
CA LYS A 48 37.22 16.27 -10.24
C LYS A 48 35.87 16.08 -9.60
N LYS A 49 35.03 17.11 -9.64
CA LYS A 49 33.61 16.93 -9.65
C LYS A 49 33.44 15.73 -10.56
N VAL A 50 33.32 14.55 -9.97
CA VAL A 50 32.54 13.52 -10.59
C VAL A 50 31.20 14.21 -10.69
N GLY A 51 31.06 14.90 -11.81
CA GLY A 51 29.84 15.54 -12.21
C GLY A 51 28.86 14.43 -12.47
N LEU A 52 28.30 13.93 -11.41
CA LEU A 52 26.92 13.50 -11.38
C LEU A 52 26.05 14.77 -11.56
N THR A 53 26.38 15.56 -12.58
CA THR A 53 25.36 16.12 -13.40
C THR A 53 24.73 14.91 -14.10
N MET A 54 23.85 14.18 -13.41
CA MET A 54 22.66 13.75 -14.09
C MET A 54 22.08 15.04 -14.66
N LYS A 55 22.53 15.39 -15.88
CA LYS A 55 21.78 16.27 -16.74
C LYS A 55 20.41 15.61 -16.73
N THR A 56 19.47 16.26 -16.07
CA THR A 56 18.04 16.03 -16.16
C THR A 56 17.62 16.11 -17.62
N LYS A 57 18.04 15.12 -18.39
CA LYS A 57 17.52 14.89 -19.72
C LYS A 57 16.17 14.26 -19.45
N SER A 58 15.18 15.17 -19.48
CA SER A 58 13.76 14.94 -19.47
C SER A 58 13.19 14.47 -18.13
N ASN A 59 12.99 15.38 -17.22
CA ASN A 59 11.97 15.29 -16.16
C ASN A 59 10.64 14.73 -16.71
N THR A 60 10.27 15.07 -17.93
CA THR A 60 9.01 14.64 -18.56
C THR A 60 8.89 13.13 -18.73
N ARG A 61 9.95 12.44 -19.18
CA ARG A 61 9.92 10.98 -19.37
C ARG A 61 9.79 10.23 -18.05
N PHE A 62 10.51 10.68 -17.03
CA PHE A 62 10.43 10.11 -15.68
C PHE A 62 9.03 10.32 -15.08
N TYR A 63 8.48 11.54 -15.14
CA TYR A 63 7.13 11.82 -14.62
C TYR A 63 6.04 11.11 -15.41
N LEU A 64 6.22 10.92 -16.72
CA LEU A 64 5.30 10.14 -17.55
C LEU A 64 5.31 8.67 -17.11
N ALA A 65 6.50 8.07 -16.92
CA ALA A 65 6.62 6.71 -16.41
C ALA A 65 6.01 6.60 -14.99
N LEU A 66 6.31 7.55 -14.09
CA LEU A 66 5.72 7.59 -12.76
C LEU A 66 4.19 7.55 -12.81
N VAL A 67 3.56 8.46 -13.55
CA VAL A 67 2.09 8.57 -13.60
C VAL A 67 1.47 7.32 -14.22
N ILE A 68 2.00 6.87 -15.36
CA ILE A 68 1.44 5.72 -16.09
C ILE A 68 1.56 4.43 -15.26
N PHE A 69 2.75 4.10 -14.76
CA PHE A 69 2.97 2.85 -14.04
C PHE A 69 2.29 2.86 -12.67
N SER A 70 2.31 3.99 -11.95
CA SER A 70 1.55 4.14 -10.71
C SER A 70 0.06 3.98 -10.95
N LEU A 71 -0.53 4.71 -11.91
CA LEU A 71 -1.98 4.67 -12.14
C LEU A 71 -2.43 3.29 -12.60
N VAL A 72 -1.78 2.71 -13.61
CA VAL A 72 -2.18 1.41 -14.17
C VAL A 72 -1.97 0.29 -13.15
N GLY A 73 -0.87 0.32 -12.39
CA GLY A 73 -0.67 -0.62 -11.29
C GLY A 73 -1.78 -0.52 -10.23
N GLN A 74 -2.16 0.70 -9.85
CA GLN A 74 -3.25 0.88 -8.88
C GLN A 74 -4.63 0.50 -9.47
N VAL A 75 -4.87 0.71 -10.76
CA VAL A 75 -6.09 0.22 -11.43
C VAL A 75 -6.19 -1.30 -11.36
N ALA A 76 -5.10 -2.02 -11.64
CA ALA A 76 -5.07 -3.48 -11.53
C ALA A 76 -5.33 -3.94 -10.06
N TRP A 77 -4.72 -3.27 -9.06
CA TRP A 77 -4.95 -3.55 -7.64
C TRP A 77 -6.39 -3.27 -7.20
N VAL A 78 -7.04 -2.22 -7.72
CA VAL A 78 -8.45 -1.94 -7.41
C VAL A 78 -9.35 -3.03 -7.97
N VAL A 79 -9.09 -3.52 -9.19
CA VAL A 79 -9.85 -4.64 -9.78
C VAL A 79 -9.69 -5.90 -8.95
N GLU A 80 -8.47 -6.25 -8.55
CA GLU A 80 -8.21 -7.41 -7.68
C GLU A 80 -8.92 -7.27 -6.32
N ASN A 81 -8.67 -6.19 -5.61
CA ASN A 81 -9.14 -6.05 -4.23
C ASN A 81 -10.65 -5.85 -4.09
N MET A 82 -11.33 -5.36 -5.14
CA MET A 82 -12.75 -5.02 -5.07
C MET A 82 -13.60 -5.83 -6.05
N TYR A 83 -13.20 -5.95 -7.31
CA TYR A 83 -14.02 -6.59 -8.35
C TYR A 83 -13.89 -8.12 -8.37
N PHE A 84 -12.75 -8.70 -7.97
CA PHE A 84 -12.60 -10.14 -7.91
C PHE A 84 -13.53 -10.77 -6.88
N ASN A 85 -13.79 -10.10 -5.75
CA ASN A 85 -14.76 -10.56 -4.76
C ASN A 85 -16.17 -10.62 -5.36
N VAL A 86 -16.53 -9.64 -6.19
CA VAL A 86 -17.80 -9.61 -6.90
C VAL A 86 -17.83 -10.68 -7.99
N PHE A 87 -16.74 -10.84 -8.75
CA PHE A 87 -16.61 -11.83 -9.80
C PHE A 87 -16.85 -13.26 -9.30
N ILE A 88 -16.14 -13.70 -8.25
CA ILE A 88 -16.31 -15.06 -7.77
C ILE A 88 -17.67 -15.28 -7.09
N TYR A 89 -18.25 -14.23 -6.50
CA TYR A 89 -19.59 -14.29 -5.94
C TYR A 89 -20.66 -14.43 -7.03
N LYS A 90 -20.64 -13.57 -8.06
CA LYS A 90 -21.66 -13.54 -9.12
C LYS A 90 -21.54 -14.71 -10.08
N MET A 91 -20.32 -15.10 -10.46
CA MET A 91 -20.08 -16.12 -11.50
C MET A 91 -20.00 -17.54 -10.96
N PHE A 92 -19.61 -17.74 -9.72
CA PHE A 92 -19.38 -19.07 -9.13
C PHE A 92 -20.10 -19.28 -7.80
N HIS A 93 -20.96 -18.35 -7.39
CA HIS A 93 -21.72 -18.40 -6.13
C HIS A 93 -20.83 -18.68 -4.91
N ALA A 94 -19.63 -18.09 -4.90
CA ALA A 94 -18.63 -18.31 -3.87
C ALA A 94 -19.14 -17.91 -2.49
N SER A 95 -18.86 -18.75 -1.50
CA SER A 95 -19.20 -18.47 -0.10
C SER A 95 -18.33 -17.34 0.48
N ALA A 96 -18.78 -16.74 1.59
CA ALA A 96 -17.98 -15.75 2.31
C ALA A 96 -16.60 -16.30 2.74
N GLN A 97 -16.53 -17.60 3.08
CA GLN A 97 -15.30 -18.30 3.41
C GLN A 97 -14.35 -18.40 2.20
N ALA A 98 -14.88 -18.65 0.99
CA ALA A 98 -14.10 -18.71 -0.23
C ALA A 98 -13.51 -17.34 -0.59
N ILE A 99 -14.30 -16.26 -0.45
CA ILE A 99 -13.82 -14.87 -0.61
C ILE A 99 -12.72 -14.58 0.41
N SER A 100 -12.92 -14.95 1.68
CA SER A 100 -11.89 -14.77 2.71
C SER A 100 -10.61 -15.55 2.41
N ALA A 101 -10.72 -16.79 1.91
CA ALA A 101 -9.58 -17.61 1.53
C ALA A 101 -8.79 -16.99 0.36
N MET A 102 -9.48 -16.43 -0.63
CA MET A 102 -8.87 -15.72 -1.77
C MET A 102 -8.05 -14.54 -1.27
N VAL A 103 -8.66 -13.64 -0.49
CA VAL A 103 -7.97 -12.44 0.03
C VAL A 103 -6.78 -12.83 0.92
N ALA A 104 -6.93 -13.86 1.76
CA ALA A 104 -5.83 -14.35 2.61
C ALA A 104 -4.68 -14.93 1.79
N ALA A 105 -4.97 -15.74 0.77
CA ALA A 105 -3.97 -16.33 -0.11
C ALA A 105 -3.22 -15.25 -0.90
N SER A 106 -3.93 -14.26 -1.44
CA SER A 106 -3.37 -13.10 -2.12
C SER A 106 -2.47 -12.27 -1.18
N ALA A 107 -2.90 -12.00 0.06
CA ALA A 107 -2.08 -11.28 1.04
C ALA A 107 -0.77 -12.02 1.39
N VAL A 108 -0.80 -13.36 1.48
CA VAL A 108 0.40 -14.20 1.65
C VAL A 108 1.29 -14.09 0.42
N ALA A 109 0.73 -14.27 -0.79
CA ALA A 109 1.46 -14.19 -2.05
C ALA A 109 2.12 -12.81 -2.21
N ALA A 110 1.39 -11.72 -1.98
CA ALA A 110 1.90 -10.35 -2.04
C ALA A 110 3.07 -10.14 -1.09
N THR A 111 2.92 -10.55 0.17
CA THR A 111 3.94 -10.35 1.20
C THR A 111 5.21 -11.12 0.89
N VAL A 112 5.10 -12.42 0.62
CA VAL A 112 6.24 -13.28 0.31
C VAL A 112 6.97 -12.78 -0.94
N THR A 113 6.21 -12.46 -1.98
CA THR A 113 6.75 -11.97 -3.26
C THR A 113 7.49 -10.63 -3.08
N THR A 114 6.87 -9.65 -2.42
CA THR A 114 7.49 -8.34 -2.23
C THR A 114 8.80 -8.44 -1.47
N LEU A 115 8.86 -9.29 -0.45
CA LEU A 115 10.09 -9.52 0.33
C LEU A 115 11.18 -10.20 -0.50
N LEU A 116 10.84 -11.29 -1.19
CA LEU A 116 11.83 -12.09 -1.95
C LEU A 116 12.31 -11.36 -3.20
N ILE A 117 11.39 -10.82 -3.99
CA ILE A 117 11.70 -10.13 -5.24
C ILE A 117 12.33 -8.77 -4.98
N GLY A 118 11.92 -8.06 -3.92
CA GLY A 118 12.60 -6.85 -3.47
C GLY A 118 14.08 -7.11 -3.20
N ALA A 119 14.38 -8.10 -2.37
CA ALA A 119 15.76 -8.52 -2.08
C ALA A 119 16.51 -9.00 -3.33
N LEU A 120 15.85 -9.74 -4.23
CA LEU A 120 16.44 -10.22 -5.46
C LEU A 120 16.77 -9.10 -6.44
N SER A 121 15.85 -8.14 -6.63
CA SER A 121 16.06 -7.01 -7.53
C SER A 121 17.16 -6.07 -7.02
N ASP A 122 17.31 -5.93 -5.69
CA ASP A 122 18.42 -5.20 -5.06
C ASP A 122 19.77 -5.89 -5.34
N LYS A 123 19.80 -7.22 -5.20
CA LYS A 123 21.01 -8.02 -5.45
C LYS A 123 21.46 -7.97 -6.91
N ILE A 124 20.52 -8.04 -7.85
CA ILE A 124 20.80 -8.02 -9.29
C ILE A 124 21.12 -6.60 -9.76
N GLY A 125 20.60 -5.58 -9.07
CA GLY A 125 20.79 -4.17 -9.44
C GLY A 125 20.08 -3.76 -10.72
N LYS A 126 19.02 -4.48 -11.12
CA LYS A 126 18.25 -4.21 -12.34
C LYS A 126 16.77 -4.06 -11.99
N ARG A 127 16.25 -2.85 -12.06
CA ARG A 127 14.83 -2.56 -11.78
C ARG A 127 13.95 -2.75 -13.02
N LYS A 128 14.41 -2.25 -14.15
CA LYS A 128 13.65 -2.21 -15.41
C LYS A 128 13.14 -3.59 -15.85
N VAL A 129 13.98 -4.62 -15.76
CA VAL A 129 13.60 -5.98 -16.18
C VAL A 129 12.46 -6.54 -15.32
N PHE A 130 12.52 -6.32 -13.98
CA PHE A 130 11.46 -6.76 -13.07
C PHE A 130 10.17 -5.98 -13.27
N ILE A 131 10.25 -4.67 -13.52
CA ILE A 131 9.08 -3.84 -13.79
C ILE A 131 8.45 -4.25 -15.12
N CYS A 132 9.18 -4.14 -16.23
CA CYS A 132 8.62 -4.38 -17.55
C CYS A 132 8.19 -5.85 -17.75
N GLY A 133 9.06 -6.80 -17.41
CA GLY A 133 8.75 -8.23 -17.49
C GLY A 133 7.62 -8.63 -16.56
N GLY A 134 7.60 -8.08 -15.34
CA GLY A 134 6.53 -8.31 -14.39
C GLY A 134 5.18 -7.78 -14.88
N TYR A 135 5.10 -6.55 -15.44
CA TYR A 135 3.87 -6.02 -16.02
C TYR A 135 3.37 -6.84 -17.22
N LEU A 136 4.27 -7.38 -18.06
CA LEU A 136 3.89 -8.29 -19.14
C LEU A 136 3.24 -9.57 -18.59
N CYS A 137 3.89 -10.24 -17.65
CA CYS A 137 3.36 -11.45 -17.04
C CYS A 137 2.08 -11.17 -16.23
N TRP A 138 2.02 -10.03 -15.54
CA TRP A 138 0.83 -9.58 -14.82
C TRP A 138 -0.34 -9.36 -15.78
N GLY A 139 -0.12 -8.65 -16.90
CA GLY A 139 -1.14 -8.46 -17.93
C GLY A 139 -1.65 -9.78 -18.50
N VAL A 140 -0.76 -10.73 -18.80
CA VAL A 140 -1.15 -12.08 -19.26
C VAL A 140 -1.95 -12.83 -18.20
N SER A 141 -1.56 -12.76 -16.92
CA SER A 141 -2.30 -13.40 -15.84
C SER A 141 -3.71 -12.79 -15.66
N ILE A 142 -3.86 -11.47 -15.79
CA ILE A 142 -5.18 -10.82 -15.79
C ILE A 142 -6.01 -11.25 -17.00
N LEU A 143 -5.42 -11.28 -18.20
CA LEU A 143 -6.10 -11.74 -19.40
C LEU A 143 -6.62 -13.18 -19.26
N SER A 144 -5.94 -14.05 -18.53
CA SER A 144 -6.36 -15.43 -18.34
C SER A 144 -7.69 -15.55 -17.58
N PHE A 145 -8.06 -14.58 -16.73
CA PHE A 145 -9.37 -14.57 -16.06
C PHE A 145 -10.55 -14.42 -17.04
N ALA A 146 -10.34 -13.85 -18.22
CA ALA A 146 -11.35 -13.77 -19.27
C ALA A 146 -11.82 -15.16 -19.74
N PHE A 147 -11.02 -16.19 -19.51
CA PHE A 147 -11.33 -17.60 -19.87
C PHE A 147 -11.87 -18.42 -18.70
N ILE A 148 -11.86 -17.88 -17.46
CA ILE A 148 -12.40 -18.57 -16.29
C ILE A 148 -13.91 -18.33 -16.24
N ARG A 149 -14.64 -19.16 -16.97
CA ARG A 149 -16.10 -19.08 -17.16
C ARG A 149 -16.71 -20.46 -16.91
N MET A 150 -17.96 -20.49 -16.47
CA MET A 150 -18.64 -21.72 -16.13
C MET A 150 -18.67 -22.71 -17.30
N ASP A 151 -19.04 -22.23 -18.50
CA ASP A 151 -19.09 -23.03 -19.75
C ASP A 151 -17.74 -23.67 -20.10
N VAL A 152 -16.64 -22.91 -19.91
CA VAL A 152 -15.27 -23.40 -20.17
C VAL A 152 -14.85 -24.45 -19.12
N ILE A 153 -15.21 -24.21 -17.86
CA ILE A 153 -14.85 -25.13 -16.76
C ILE A 153 -15.60 -26.46 -16.89
N GLU A 154 -16.89 -26.42 -17.24
CA GLU A 154 -17.68 -27.62 -17.49
C GLU A 154 -17.12 -28.43 -18.66
N ALA A 155 -16.70 -27.76 -19.73
CA ALA A 155 -16.09 -28.42 -20.87
C ALA A 155 -14.73 -29.05 -20.56
N LEU A 156 -13.90 -28.39 -19.72
CA LEU A 156 -12.57 -28.87 -19.35
C LEU A 156 -12.61 -29.93 -18.24
N PHE A 157 -13.58 -29.87 -17.34
CA PHE A 157 -13.70 -30.74 -16.17
C PHE A 157 -15.08 -31.44 -16.12
N PRO A 158 -15.45 -32.20 -17.12
CA PRO A 158 -16.81 -32.83 -17.21
C PRO A 158 -17.11 -33.85 -16.10
N ALA A 159 -16.07 -34.33 -15.42
CA ALA A 159 -16.20 -35.28 -14.30
C ALA A 159 -16.20 -34.57 -12.92
N ALA A 160 -16.16 -33.23 -12.87
CA ALA A 160 -16.16 -32.50 -11.61
C ALA A 160 -17.55 -32.59 -10.94
N VAL A 161 -17.53 -32.83 -9.64
CA VAL A 161 -18.77 -32.89 -8.81
C VAL A 161 -19.47 -31.51 -8.79
N SER A 162 -18.68 -30.42 -8.86
CA SER A 162 -19.17 -29.04 -8.91
C SER A 162 -18.22 -28.18 -9.74
N ALA A 163 -18.66 -27.73 -10.90
CA ALA A 163 -17.94 -26.81 -11.75
C ALA A 163 -17.69 -25.47 -11.03
N ALA A 164 -18.66 -24.99 -10.24
CA ALA A 164 -18.50 -23.76 -9.46
C ALA A 164 -17.34 -23.85 -8.44
N SER A 165 -17.21 -24.98 -7.73
CA SER A 165 -16.11 -25.18 -6.78
C SER A 165 -14.74 -25.25 -7.47
N VAL A 166 -14.68 -25.83 -8.67
CA VAL A 166 -13.46 -25.80 -9.51
C VAL A 166 -13.15 -24.37 -9.93
N GLY A 167 -14.18 -23.62 -10.38
CA GLY A 167 -14.04 -22.21 -10.75
C GLY A 167 -13.50 -21.35 -9.63
N VAL A 168 -14.07 -21.44 -8.44
CA VAL A 168 -13.59 -20.75 -7.24
C VAL A 168 -12.11 -21.09 -6.96
N SER A 169 -11.76 -22.39 -6.98
CA SER A 169 -10.39 -22.82 -6.73
C SER A 169 -9.41 -22.30 -7.77
N LEU A 170 -9.82 -22.30 -9.04
CA LEU A 170 -9.01 -21.80 -10.15
C LEU A 170 -8.81 -20.29 -10.04
N VAL A 171 -9.85 -19.52 -9.67
CA VAL A 171 -9.73 -18.07 -9.42
C VAL A 171 -8.74 -17.81 -8.30
N ILE A 172 -8.83 -18.50 -7.16
CA ILE A 172 -7.90 -18.31 -6.02
C ILE A 172 -6.45 -18.59 -6.44
N ILE A 173 -6.20 -19.68 -7.17
CA ILE A 173 -4.85 -20.02 -7.65
C ILE A 173 -4.34 -18.97 -8.62
N MET A 174 -5.14 -18.58 -9.59
CA MET A 174 -4.77 -17.58 -10.59
C MET A 174 -4.59 -16.19 -9.98
N ASP A 175 -5.36 -15.84 -8.95
CA ASP A 175 -5.21 -14.63 -8.16
C ASP A 175 -3.82 -14.59 -7.47
N CYS A 176 -3.40 -15.68 -6.85
CA CYS A 176 -2.04 -15.80 -6.30
C CYS A 176 -0.95 -15.62 -7.37
N VAL A 177 -1.14 -16.17 -8.58
CA VAL A 177 -0.21 -16.01 -9.71
C VAL A 177 -0.18 -14.55 -10.17
N MET A 178 -1.34 -13.95 -10.30
CA MET A 178 -1.49 -12.55 -10.68
C MET A 178 -0.84 -11.62 -9.65
N THR A 179 -1.11 -11.84 -8.36
CA THR A 179 -0.51 -11.12 -7.24
C THR A 179 1.00 -11.29 -7.20
N PHE A 180 1.53 -12.49 -7.49
CA PHE A 180 2.98 -12.70 -7.60
C PHE A 180 3.62 -11.77 -8.62
N PHE A 181 3.06 -11.66 -9.82
CA PHE A 181 3.62 -10.78 -10.86
C PHE A 181 3.39 -9.29 -10.54
N GLY A 182 2.20 -8.92 -10.06
CA GLY A 182 1.86 -7.56 -9.65
C GLY A 182 2.76 -7.06 -8.53
N SER A 183 2.91 -7.83 -7.46
CA SER A 183 3.77 -7.47 -6.33
C SER A 183 5.25 -7.45 -6.71
N SER A 184 5.69 -8.34 -7.62
CA SER A 184 7.06 -8.31 -8.15
C SER A 184 7.35 -7.01 -8.89
N ALA A 185 6.44 -6.62 -9.77
CA ALA A 185 6.62 -5.48 -10.67
C ALA A 185 6.34 -4.14 -10.00
N ASN A 186 5.19 -4.02 -9.31
CA ASN A 186 4.71 -2.76 -8.76
C ASN A 186 5.17 -2.55 -7.31
N ASP A 187 4.91 -3.49 -6.40
CA ASP A 187 5.21 -3.27 -4.99
C ASP A 187 6.70 -3.35 -4.68
N ALA A 188 7.42 -4.29 -5.30
CA ALA A 188 8.85 -4.44 -5.08
C ALA A 188 9.68 -3.57 -6.02
N ALA A 189 9.65 -3.86 -7.33
CA ALA A 189 10.60 -3.25 -8.26
C ALA A 189 10.30 -1.80 -8.60
N PHE A 190 9.04 -1.43 -8.82
CA PHE A 190 8.66 -0.05 -9.18
C PHE A 190 8.84 0.91 -8.01
N ASN A 191 8.42 0.54 -6.80
CA ASN A 191 8.64 1.39 -5.62
C ASN A 191 10.14 1.57 -5.30
N ALA A 192 10.95 0.51 -5.53
CA ALA A 192 12.40 0.63 -5.41
C ALA A 192 12.98 1.56 -6.49
N TRP A 193 12.51 1.43 -7.75
CA TRP A 193 12.92 2.32 -8.85
C TRP A 193 12.58 3.78 -8.56
N LEU A 194 11.41 4.09 -8.00
CA LEU A 194 11.05 5.44 -7.57
C LEU A 194 12.03 5.98 -6.53
N THR A 195 12.37 5.16 -5.54
CA THR A 195 13.32 5.53 -4.49
C THR A 195 14.72 5.80 -5.05
N ASP A 196 15.19 4.93 -5.96
CA ASP A 196 16.53 4.99 -6.56
C ASP A 196 16.65 6.13 -7.58
N SER A 197 15.53 6.56 -8.20
CA SER A 197 15.47 7.63 -9.23
C SER A 197 15.16 9.01 -8.67
N THR A 198 14.97 9.15 -7.35
CA THR A 198 14.60 10.41 -6.70
C THR A 198 15.66 10.88 -5.71
N ASP A 199 15.79 12.18 -5.58
CA ASP A 199 16.66 12.84 -4.60
C ASP A 199 15.85 13.73 -3.63
N SER A 200 16.52 14.40 -2.71
CA SER A 200 15.89 15.27 -1.72
C SER A 200 15.11 16.46 -2.33
N SER A 201 15.39 16.83 -3.58
CA SER A 201 14.78 17.99 -4.24
C SER A 201 13.44 17.66 -4.89
N ASN A 202 13.22 16.42 -5.33
CA ASN A 202 12.02 16.01 -6.08
C ASN A 202 11.21 14.90 -5.39
N ARG A 203 11.76 14.23 -4.36
CA ARG A 203 11.11 13.11 -3.67
C ARG A 203 9.72 13.46 -3.14
N GLY A 204 9.53 14.65 -2.56
CA GLY A 204 8.23 15.08 -2.05
C GLY A 204 7.16 15.18 -3.14
N ALA A 205 7.53 15.70 -4.31
CA ALA A 205 6.60 15.79 -5.45
C ALA A 205 6.24 14.40 -6.00
N VAL A 206 7.23 13.52 -6.13
CA VAL A 206 7.04 12.14 -6.62
C VAL A 206 6.17 11.33 -5.67
N GLU A 207 6.43 11.39 -4.36
CA GLU A 207 5.60 10.74 -3.34
C GLU A 207 4.17 11.31 -3.33
N GLY A 208 4.01 12.62 -3.51
CA GLY A 208 2.70 13.26 -3.61
C GLY A 208 1.89 12.77 -4.81
N ILE A 209 2.52 12.67 -5.98
CA ILE A 209 1.88 12.10 -7.18
C ILE A 209 1.51 10.64 -6.94
N ASN A 210 2.45 9.82 -6.46
CA ASN A 210 2.22 8.40 -6.23
C ASN A 210 1.08 8.15 -5.23
N ALA A 211 0.97 8.96 -4.19
CA ALA A 211 -0.08 8.86 -3.17
C ALA A 211 -1.49 9.19 -3.69
N MET A 212 -1.61 9.93 -4.79
CA MET A 212 -2.90 10.25 -5.42
C MET A 212 -3.40 9.11 -6.33
N MET A 213 -2.53 8.25 -6.84
CA MET A 213 -2.85 7.26 -7.86
C MET A 213 -3.88 6.22 -7.41
N PRO A 214 -3.87 5.68 -6.16
CA PRO A 214 -4.92 4.77 -5.71
C PRO A 214 -6.32 5.38 -5.77
N LEU A 215 -6.45 6.66 -5.42
CA LEU A 215 -7.75 7.37 -5.46
C LEU A 215 -8.23 7.58 -6.89
N LEU A 216 -7.32 7.98 -7.79
CA LEU A 216 -7.63 8.11 -9.21
C LEU A 216 -7.99 6.75 -9.82
N ALA A 217 -7.29 5.68 -9.44
CA ALA A 217 -7.56 4.33 -9.92
C ALA A 217 -8.97 3.85 -9.54
N ILE A 218 -9.41 4.10 -8.30
CA ILE A 218 -10.77 3.76 -7.87
C ILE A 218 -11.80 4.50 -8.73
N LEU A 219 -11.59 5.80 -8.99
CA LEU A 219 -12.49 6.59 -9.84
C LEU A 219 -12.50 6.10 -11.28
N VAL A 220 -11.34 5.72 -11.84
CA VAL A 220 -11.21 5.17 -13.19
C VAL A 220 -11.95 3.83 -13.29
N VAL A 221 -11.77 2.93 -12.33
CA VAL A 221 -12.39 1.60 -12.34
C VAL A 221 -13.90 1.72 -12.13
N PHE A 222 -14.35 2.45 -11.14
CA PHE A 222 -15.77 2.60 -10.85
C PHE A 222 -16.50 3.38 -11.97
N GLY A 223 -15.90 4.48 -12.45
CA GLY A 223 -16.46 5.26 -13.55
C GLY A 223 -16.43 4.50 -14.88
N GLY A 224 -15.35 3.77 -15.15
CA GLY A 224 -15.18 3.00 -16.40
C GLY A 224 -16.13 1.79 -16.48
N PHE A 225 -16.47 1.17 -15.37
CA PHE A 225 -17.32 -0.02 -15.35
C PHE A 225 -18.74 0.22 -14.81
N MET A 226 -19.12 1.47 -14.55
CA MET A 226 -20.43 1.83 -14.01
C MET A 226 -21.61 1.34 -14.88
N GLY A 227 -21.45 1.29 -16.20
CA GLY A 227 -22.49 0.85 -17.14
C GLY A 227 -22.47 -0.65 -17.46
N PHE A 228 -21.60 -1.42 -16.80
CA PHE A 228 -21.44 -2.85 -17.08
C PHE A 228 -22.33 -3.68 -16.15
N ASP A 229 -23.16 -4.55 -16.71
CA ASP A 229 -23.94 -5.52 -15.94
C ASP A 229 -23.04 -6.63 -15.39
N GLN A 230 -22.80 -6.61 -14.09
CA GLN A 230 -21.93 -7.58 -13.41
C GLN A 230 -22.57 -8.96 -13.24
N ASN A 231 -23.84 -9.15 -13.60
CA ASN A 231 -24.49 -10.46 -13.61
C ASN A 231 -24.18 -11.22 -14.91
N GLU A 232 -23.76 -10.53 -15.97
CA GLU A 232 -23.46 -11.10 -17.27
C GLU A 232 -22.02 -11.62 -17.36
N PRO A 233 -21.79 -12.92 -17.70
CA PRO A 233 -20.44 -13.48 -17.84
C PRO A 233 -19.57 -12.75 -18.89
N GLN A 234 -20.19 -12.23 -19.96
CA GLN A 234 -19.48 -11.49 -21.01
C GLN A 234 -18.88 -10.20 -20.48
N THR A 235 -19.52 -9.55 -19.52
CA THR A 235 -19.01 -8.35 -18.85
C THR A 235 -17.65 -8.60 -18.24
N TRP A 236 -17.48 -9.70 -17.51
CA TRP A 236 -16.20 -10.05 -16.90
C TRP A 236 -15.11 -10.34 -17.92
N THR A 237 -15.46 -11.03 -19.02
CA THR A 237 -14.54 -11.24 -20.15
C THR A 237 -14.01 -9.90 -20.67
N VAL A 238 -14.89 -8.91 -20.86
CA VAL A 238 -14.51 -7.57 -21.34
C VAL A 238 -13.67 -6.84 -20.32
N ILE A 239 -14.07 -6.81 -19.05
CA ILE A 239 -13.33 -6.15 -17.95
C ILE A 239 -11.89 -6.68 -17.88
N PHE A 240 -11.72 -8.01 -17.80
CA PHE A 240 -10.38 -8.61 -17.71
C PHE A 240 -9.56 -8.43 -18.99
N SER A 241 -10.20 -8.43 -20.15
CA SER A 241 -9.52 -8.15 -21.42
C SER A 241 -9.00 -6.72 -21.52
N ILE A 242 -9.81 -5.74 -21.08
CA ILE A 242 -9.40 -4.32 -21.05
C ILE A 242 -8.24 -4.12 -20.06
N ILE A 243 -8.43 -4.54 -18.81
CA ILE A 243 -7.42 -4.31 -17.76
C ILE A 243 -6.13 -5.07 -18.08
N GLY A 244 -6.23 -6.37 -18.38
CA GLY A 244 -5.06 -7.19 -18.71
C GLY A 244 -4.34 -6.69 -19.96
N GLY A 245 -5.09 -6.28 -21.00
CA GLY A 245 -4.53 -5.68 -22.21
C GLY A 245 -3.80 -4.37 -21.94
N VAL A 246 -4.38 -3.47 -21.13
CA VAL A 246 -3.74 -2.20 -20.73
C VAL A 246 -2.46 -2.49 -19.94
N VAL A 247 -2.50 -3.36 -18.92
CA VAL A 247 -1.33 -3.72 -18.12
C VAL A 247 -0.22 -4.31 -18.99
N PHE A 248 -0.58 -5.21 -19.91
CA PHE A 248 0.37 -5.82 -20.86
C PHE A 248 1.04 -4.78 -21.77
N VAL A 249 0.25 -3.89 -22.39
CA VAL A 249 0.77 -2.83 -23.27
C VAL A 249 1.69 -1.88 -22.49
N ILE A 250 1.34 -1.54 -21.24
CA ILE A 250 2.20 -0.70 -20.39
C ILE A 250 3.52 -1.43 -20.06
N GLY A 251 3.49 -2.75 -19.88
CA GLY A 251 4.71 -3.55 -19.76
C GLY A 251 5.65 -3.39 -20.96
N ILE A 252 5.11 -3.41 -22.20
CA ILE A 252 5.88 -3.16 -23.43
C ILE A 252 6.42 -1.72 -23.44
N LEU A 253 5.56 -0.73 -23.16
CA LEU A 253 5.95 0.68 -23.16
C LEU A 253 7.04 0.97 -22.11
N GLY A 254 7.08 0.20 -21.02
CA GLY A 254 8.09 0.30 -19.98
C GLY A 254 9.52 0.15 -20.49
N PHE A 255 9.75 -0.70 -21.49
CA PHE A 255 11.08 -0.85 -22.10
C PHE A 255 11.59 0.45 -22.75
N PHE A 256 10.67 1.34 -23.13
CA PHE A 256 10.98 2.64 -23.72
C PHE A 256 10.94 3.78 -22.70
N LEU A 257 10.10 3.69 -21.68
CA LEU A 257 9.85 4.77 -20.72
C LEU A 257 10.75 4.70 -19.47
N ILE A 258 11.06 3.49 -18.98
CA ILE A 258 11.83 3.31 -17.76
C ILE A 258 13.32 3.32 -18.08
N ASP A 259 14.03 4.25 -17.46
CA ASP A 259 15.50 4.26 -17.46
C ASP A 259 16.02 3.46 -16.26
N GLU A 260 17.06 2.63 -16.50
CA GLU A 260 17.71 1.87 -15.43
C GLU A 260 18.52 2.84 -14.56
N PRO A 261 18.26 2.94 -13.26
CA PRO A 261 19.09 3.75 -12.38
C PRO A 261 20.49 3.13 -12.26
N VAL A 262 21.51 3.98 -12.17
CA VAL A 262 22.88 3.52 -11.89
C VAL A 262 22.96 3.14 -10.41
N LEU A 263 22.81 1.87 -10.10
CA LEU A 263 22.93 1.36 -8.76
C LEU A 263 24.40 0.99 -8.50
N GLU A 264 24.97 1.55 -7.43
CA GLU A 264 26.19 0.98 -6.87
C GLU A 264 25.83 -0.41 -6.32
N THR A 265 26.29 -1.46 -6.99
CA THR A 265 26.16 -2.83 -6.50
C THR A 265 26.86 -2.93 -5.15
N ARG A 266 26.11 -2.93 -4.07
CA ARG A 266 26.63 -3.17 -2.72
C ARG A 266 27.10 -4.61 -2.64
N GLY A 267 28.40 -4.81 -2.87
CA GLY A 267 29.01 -6.13 -2.88
C GLY A 267 28.78 -6.85 -1.55
N ASN A 268 28.46 -8.12 -1.64
CA ASN A 268 28.51 -9.13 -0.58
C ASN A 268 27.66 -8.90 0.69
N GLU A 269 26.65 -8.02 0.67
CA GLU A 269 25.69 -7.94 1.78
C GLU A 269 24.79 -9.19 1.77
N ARG A 270 24.50 -9.71 2.96
CA ARG A 270 23.58 -10.85 3.15
C ARG A 270 22.12 -10.37 2.96
N TYR A 271 21.68 -10.10 1.72
CA TYR A 271 20.38 -9.55 1.41
C TYR A 271 19.23 -10.31 2.09
N PHE A 272 19.22 -11.64 1.98
CA PHE A 272 18.19 -12.45 2.63
C PHE A 272 18.22 -12.38 4.17
N ALA A 273 19.41 -12.19 4.77
CA ALA A 273 19.51 -11.98 6.21
C ALA A 273 18.96 -10.64 6.66
N ASN A 274 18.96 -9.64 5.78
CA ASN A 274 18.40 -8.31 6.05
C ASN A 274 16.86 -8.29 6.02
N ILE A 275 16.20 -9.19 5.29
CA ILE A 275 14.73 -9.35 5.31
C ILE A 275 14.25 -9.63 6.74
N PHE A 276 14.97 -10.50 7.45
CA PHE A 276 14.61 -10.90 8.82
C PHE A 276 15.22 -10.01 9.92
N TYR A 277 15.95 -8.95 9.53
CA TYR A 277 16.63 -8.08 10.50
C TYR A 277 15.68 -7.51 11.55
N GLY A 278 14.57 -6.93 11.11
CA GLY A 278 13.59 -6.30 11.99
C GLY A 278 12.77 -7.30 12.82
N PHE A 279 12.79 -8.60 12.52
CA PHE A 279 12.12 -9.61 13.35
C PHE A 279 13.00 -10.14 14.49
N ARG A 280 14.24 -9.66 14.61
CA ARG A 280 15.14 -10.08 15.70
C ARG A 280 14.66 -9.51 17.02
N PRO A 281 14.58 -10.32 18.12
CA PRO A 281 14.13 -9.85 19.43
C PRO A 281 14.91 -8.63 19.95
N SER A 282 16.23 -8.56 19.68
CA SER A 282 17.07 -7.43 20.04
C SER A 282 16.67 -6.14 19.33
N VAL A 283 16.25 -6.21 18.06
CA VAL A 283 15.79 -5.06 17.28
C VAL A 283 14.42 -4.61 17.75
N ILE A 284 13.53 -5.55 18.07
CA ILE A 284 12.21 -5.28 18.63
C ILE A 284 12.37 -4.56 19.98
N GLY A 285 13.20 -5.07 20.87
CA GLY A 285 13.46 -4.46 22.18
C GLY A 285 14.12 -3.07 22.10
N SER A 286 14.90 -2.80 21.04
CA SER A 286 15.54 -1.49 20.84
C SER A 286 14.61 -0.44 20.19
N ASN A 287 13.46 -0.83 19.63
CA ASN A 287 12.54 0.07 18.92
C ASN A 287 11.08 -0.15 19.36
N PRO A 288 10.76 -0.14 20.66
CA PRO A 288 9.45 -0.54 21.16
C PRO A 288 8.30 0.33 20.62
N THR A 289 8.50 1.64 20.50
CA THR A 289 7.49 2.58 19.99
C THR A 289 7.11 2.27 18.53
N PHE A 290 8.09 1.91 17.69
CA PHE A 290 7.82 1.49 16.31
C PHE A 290 6.93 0.23 16.27
N TYR A 291 7.23 -0.81 17.05
CA TYR A 291 6.48 -2.07 17.00
C TYR A 291 5.09 -1.95 17.63
N VAL A 292 4.94 -1.16 18.69
CA VAL A 292 3.61 -0.86 19.26
C VAL A 292 2.77 -0.03 18.28
N ALA A 293 3.37 0.94 17.58
CA ALA A 293 2.69 1.70 16.53
C ALA A 293 2.30 0.78 15.35
N LEU A 294 3.18 -0.13 14.95
CA LEU A 294 2.92 -1.11 13.89
C LEU A 294 1.78 -2.06 14.27
N LEU A 295 1.71 -2.50 15.53
CA LEU A 295 0.63 -3.33 16.05
C LEU A 295 -0.71 -2.56 16.04
N ALA A 296 -0.72 -1.30 16.48
CA ALA A 296 -1.92 -0.46 16.41
C ALA A 296 -2.38 -0.28 14.95
N TYR A 297 -1.44 -0.10 14.02
CA TYR A 297 -1.72 0.01 12.59
C TYR A 297 -2.26 -1.31 12.02
N ALA A 298 -1.73 -2.46 12.45
CA ALA A 298 -2.25 -3.77 12.04
C ALA A 298 -3.70 -3.96 12.51
N VAL A 299 -4.03 -3.63 13.76
CA VAL A 299 -5.42 -3.73 14.27
C VAL A 299 -6.34 -2.76 13.54
N PHE A 300 -5.87 -1.55 13.19
CA PHE A 300 -6.61 -0.62 12.36
C PHE A 300 -6.94 -1.24 10.99
N ASN A 301 -5.95 -1.81 10.30
CA ASN A 301 -6.16 -2.45 9.00
C ASN A 301 -7.02 -3.72 9.12
N ILE A 302 -6.96 -4.48 10.21
CA ILE A 302 -7.90 -5.60 10.45
C ILE A 302 -9.33 -5.10 10.45
N SER A 303 -9.63 -4.00 11.15
CA SER A 303 -10.96 -3.39 11.17
C SER A 303 -11.47 -3.06 9.75
N ILE A 304 -10.59 -2.56 8.89
CA ILE A 304 -10.93 -2.26 7.49
C ILE A 304 -11.16 -3.55 6.68
N GLN A 305 -10.29 -4.52 6.82
CA GLN A 305 -10.33 -5.76 6.05
C GLN A 305 -11.51 -6.69 6.44
N ILE A 306 -12.18 -6.46 7.56
CA ILE A 306 -13.40 -7.20 7.96
C ILE A 306 -14.52 -7.00 6.93
N PHE A 307 -14.75 -5.75 6.50
CA PHE A 307 -15.85 -5.41 5.61
C PHE A 307 -15.42 -5.22 4.15
N MET A 308 -14.17 -4.86 3.89
CA MET A 308 -13.71 -4.45 2.56
C MET A 308 -13.99 -5.49 1.46
N PRO A 309 -13.76 -6.80 1.64
CA PRO A 309 -14.05 -7.79 0.61
C PRO A 309 -15.54 -7.94 0.29
N TYR A 310 -16.41 -7.60 1.22
CA TYR A 310 -17.86 -7.74 1.11
C TYR A 310 -18.57 -6.42 0.82
N LEU A 311 -17.85 -5.30 0.76
CA LEU A 311 -18.41 -3.95 0.73
C LEU A 311 -19.28 -3.73 -0.52
N ILE A 312 -18.77 -4.00 -1.72
CA ILE A 312 -19.54 -3.84 -2.96
C ILE A 312 -20.75 -4.77 -2.96
N LEU A 313 -20.58 -6.02 -2.54
CA LEU A 313 -21.67 -6.99 -2.45
C LEU A 313 -22.78 -6.52 -1.48
N TYR A 314 -22.40 -5.93 -0.35
CA TYR A 314 -23.38 -5.36 0.60
C TYR A 314 -24.20 -4.24 -0.05
N TYR A 315 -23.57 -3.32 -0.78
CA TYR A 315 -24.30 -2.25 -1.46
C TYR A 315 -25.16 -2.76 -2.61
N ASN A 316 -24.61 -3.67 -3.43
CA ASN A 316 -25.29 -4.19 -4.60
C ASN A 316 -26.42 -5.17 -4.22
N VAL A 317 -26.12 -6.18 -3.39
CA VAL A 317 -27.06 -7.28 -3.09
C VAL A 317 -27.97 -6.93 -1.92
N SER A 318 -27.42 -6.46 -0.79
CA SER A 318 -28.19 -6.28 0.44
C SER A 318 -28.98 -4.98 0.46
N LEU A 319 -28.42 -3.90 -0.08
CA LEU A 319 -29.12 -2.60 -0.18
C LEU A 319 -29.84 -2.41 -1.50
N GLY A 320 -29.70 -3.34 -2.48
CA GLY A 320 -30.32 -3.24 -3.80
C GLY A 320 -29.84 -2.02 -4.61
N MET A 321 -28.65 -1.50 -4.33
CA MET A 321 -28.11 -0.31 -4.97
C MET A 321 -27.30 -0.71 -6.20
N GLU A 322 -27.96 -0.93 -7.34
CA GLU A 322 -27.27 -1.25 -8.61
C GLU A 322 -26.22 -0.20 -8.99
N ASN A 323 -26.53 1.08 -8.77
CA ASN A 323 -25.65 2.21 -9.04
C ASN A 323 -24.86 2.67 -7.80
N TYR A 324 -24.31 1.74 -7.00
CA TYR A 324 -23.50 2.04 -5.81
C TYR A 324 -22.33 2.99 -6.09
N VAL A 325 -21.86 3.04 -7.34
CA VAL A 325 -20.80 3.96 -7.79
C VAL A 325 -21.18 5.42 -7.55
N LEU A 326 -22.47 5.77 -7.69
CA LEU A 326 -22.98 7.15 -7.43
C LEU A 326 -22.85 7.55 -5.95
N ILE A 327 -22.72 6.59 -5.04
CA ILE A 327 -22.45 6.81 -3.62
C ILE A 327 -20.95 6.84 -3.37
N PHE A 328 -20.22 5.86 -3.90
CA PHE A 328 -18.78 5.73 -3.64
C PHE A 328 -17.95 6.83 -4.28
N ALA A 329 -18.17 7.17 -5.55
CA ALA A 329 -17.32 8.13 -6.26
C ALA A 329 -17.32 9.52 -5.61
N PRO A 330 -18.48 10.16 -5.30
CA PRO A 330 -18.49 11.42 -4.57
C PRO A 330 -17.89 11.31 -3.16
N ALA A 331 -18.19 10.20 -2.45
CA ALA A 331 -17.66 9.97 -1.11
C ALA A 331 -16.13 9.85 -1.10
N ILE A 332 -15.54 9.14 -2.09
CA ILE A 332 -14.09 9.01 -2.25
C ILE A 332 -13.45 10.36 -2.56
N ILE A 333 -14.03 11.15 -3.48
CA ILE A 333 -13.51 12.47 -3.84
C ILE A 333 -13.48 13.39 -2.61
N LEU A 334 -14.59 13.44 -1.86
CA LEU A 334 -14.69 14.25 -0.65
C LEU A 334 -13.74 13.76 0.45
N ALA A 335 -13.63 12.44 0.64
CA ALA A 335 -12.70 11.85 1.61
C ALA A 335 -11.24 12.08 1.24
N ALA A 336 -10.89 12.06 -0.05
CA ALA A 336 -9.56 12.40 -0.54
C ALA A 336 -9.21 13.87 -0.26
N ALA A 337 -10.13 14.78 -0.58
CA ALA A 337 -9.97 16.20 -0.27
C ALA A 337 -9.82 16.43 1.24
N PHE A 338 -10.67 15.79 2.05
CA PHE A 338 -10.58 15.83 3.51
C PHE A 338 -9.21 15.38 3.99
N THR A 339 -8.71 14.24 3.50
CA THR A 339 -7.42 13.66 3.92
C THR A 339 -6.23 14.55 3.55
N ALA A 340 -6.27 15.21 2.39
CA ALA A 340 -5.24 16.15 1.98
C ALA A 340 -5.09 17.34 2.95
N PHE A 341 -6.22 17.84 3.48
CA PHE A 341 -6.19 18.86 4.53
C PHE A 341 -5.83 18.27 5.90
N TYR A 342 -6.27 17.04 6.17
CA TYR A 342 -6.11 16.40 7.47
C TYR A 342 -4.65 16.06 7.80
N GLY A 343 -3.81 15.82 6.79
CA GLY A 343 -2.37 15.60 6.97
C GLY A 343 -1.70 16.74 7.75
N LYS A 344 -2.14 17.99 7.56
CA LYS A 344 -1.64 19.15 8.31
C LYS A 344 -1.90 19.06 9.83
N VAL A 345 -2.93 18.32 10.24
CA VAL A 345 -3.22 18.11 11.67
C VAL A 345 -2.14 17.27 12.31
N TYR A 346 -1.66 16.23 11.61
CA TYR A 346 -0.53 15.42 12.05
C TYR A 346 0.75 16.26 12.18
N ASP A 347 1.08 17.03 11.13
CA ASP A 347 2.29 17.85 11.08
C ASP A 347 2.35 18.89 12.20
N HIS A 348 1.22 19.55 12.50
CA HIS A 348 1.18 20.62 13.49
C HIS A 348 0.88 20.16 14.93
N LYS A 349 0.03 19.14 15.10
CA LYS A 349 -0.46 18.73 16.43
C LYS A 349 0.06 17.35 16.86
N GLY A 350 0.69 16.61 15.94
CA GLY A 350 1.26 15.29 16.17
C GLY A 350 0.24 14.15 16.17
N PHE A 351 0.77 12.93 16.35
CA PHE A 351 0.03 11.68 16.20
C PHE A 351 -1.25 11.62 17.04
N ALA A 352 -1.18 11.90 18.35
CA ALA A 352 -2.32 11.76 19.26
C ALA A 352 -3.52 12.62 18.87
N ALA A 353 -3.27 13.86 18.46
CA ALA A 353 -4.31 14.80 18.04
C ALA A 353 -4.93 14.43 16.69
N ALA A 354 -4.18 13.72 15.85
CA ALA A 354 -4.66 13.30 14.53
C ALA A 354 -5.35 11.94 14.56
N VAL A 355 -4.83 10.94 15.32
CA VAL A 355 -5.37 9.57 15.28
C VAL A 355 -6.75 9.47 15.93
N ILE A 356 -6.98 10.19 17.05
CA ILE A 356 -8.23 10.08 17.82
C ILE A 356 -9.46 10.53 17.00
N PRO A 357 -9.47 11.73 16.36
CA PRO A 357 -10.63 12.12 15.55
C PRO A 357 -10.79 11.26 14.29
N ALA A 358 -9.69 10.79 13.68
CA ALA A 358 -9.77 9.90 12.51
C ALA A 358 -10.46 8.59 12.87
N LEU A 359 -10.08 7.95 13.99
CA LEU A 359 -10.75 6.75 14.50
C LEU A 359 -12.21 7.03 14.89
N GLY A 360 -12.47 8.17 15.53
CA GLY A 360 -13.84 8.57 15.89
C GLY A 360 -14.75 8.69 14.66
N LEU A 361 -14.24 9.29 13.58
CA LEU A 361 -14.95 9.42 12.32
C LEU A 361 -15.20 8.07 11.64
N LEU A 362 -14.20 7.19 11.64
CA LEU A 362 -14.32 5.82 11.13
C LEU A 362 -15.39 5.02 11.87
N MET A 363 -15.32 5.04 13.22
CA MET A 363 -16.27 4.32 14.07
C MET A 363 -17.69 4.87 13.93
N ALA A 364 -17.85 6.19 13.83
CA ALA A 364 -19.14 6.83 13.59
C ALA A 364 -19.72 6.40 12.23
N GLY A 365 -18.89 6.30 11.18
CA GLY A 365 -19.28 5.75 9.89
C GLY A 365 -19.80 4.31 9.99
N TYR A 366 -19.11 3.45 10.75
CA TYR A 366 -19.56 2.06 10.98
C TYR A 366 -20.91 2.01 11.70
N VAL A 367 -21.10 2.84 12.73
CA VAL A 367 -22.38 2.93 13.46
C VAL A 367 -23.50 3.34 12.53
N VAL A 368 -23.30 4.36 11.69
CA VAL A 368 -24.30 4.80 10.71
C VAL A 368 -24.64 3.68 9.73
N LEU A 369 -23.65 3.02 9.16
CA LEU A 369 -23.85 1.94 8.18
C LEU A 369 -24.48 0.68 8.80
N TYR A 370 -24.29 0.46 10.10
CA TYR A 370 -24.94 -0.63 10.83
C TYR A 370 -26.43 -0.38 11.04
N PHE A 371 -26.85 0.84 11.41
CA PHE A 371 -28.24 1.11 11.81
C PHE A 371 -29.14 1.59 10.66
N PHE A 372 -28.58 2.19 9.61
CA PHE A 372 -29.38 2.89 8.60
C PHE A 372 -29.23 2.28 7.21
N ARG A 373 -30.32 2.31 6.43
CA ARG A 373 -30.42 1.73 5.07
C ARG A 373 -30.82 2.74 4.01
N SER A 374 -31.31 3.95 4.40
CA SER A 374 -31.72 4.94 3.42
C SER A 374 -30.50 5.48 2.67
N THR A 375 -30.60 5.64 1.35
CA THR A 375 -29.51 6.02 0.44
C THR A 375 -28.76 7.26 0.92
N ALA A 376 -29.47 8.30 1.36
CA ALA A 376 -28.85 9.54 1.83
C ALA A 376 -28.01 9.33 3.10
N VAL A 377 -28.52 8.56 4.07
CA VAL A 377 -27.81 8.28 5.33
C VAL A 377 -26.65 7.33 5.09
N VAL A 378 -26.83 6.32 4.20
CA VAL A 378 -25.77 5.43 3.76
C VAL A 378 -24.63 6.21 3.10
N PHE A 379 -24.94 7.20 2.26
CA PHE A 379 -23.91 8.10 1.70
C PHE A 379 -23.11 8.81 2.80
N VAL A 380 -23.79 9.38 3.80
CA VAL A 380 -23.13 10.05 4.92
C VAL A 380 -22.26 9.08 5.72
N GLY A 381 -22.77 7.89 6.03
CA GLY A 381 -22.02 6.83 6.71
C GLY A 381 -20.78 6.39 5.93
N THR A 382 -20.93 6.20 4.61
CA THR A 382 -19.82 5.88 3.69
C THR A 382 -18.77 6.99 3.68
N LEU A 383 -19.20 8.24 3.57
CA LEU A 383 -18.29 9.38 3.59
C LEU A 383 -17.52 9.48 4.91
N MET A 384 -18.20 9.33 6.05
CA MET A 384 -17.53 9.32 7.36
C MET A 384 -16.55 8.18 7.50
N MET A 385 -16.93 6.96 7.10
CA MET A 385 -16.08 5.79 7.10
C MET A 385 -14.84 5.99 6.23
N LEU A 386 -14.99 6.48 4.99
CA LEU A 386 -13.88 6.72 4.07
C LEU A 386 -12.97 7.85 4.53
N CYS A 387 -13.52 8.93 5.08
CA CYS A 387 -12.70 9.99 5.69
C CYS A 387 -11.87 9.47 6.85
N GLY A 388 -12.47 8.70 7.75
CA GLY A 388 -11.77 8.08 8.87
C GLY A 388 -10.72 7.06 8.43
N TYR A 389 -11.04 6.23 7.42
CA TYR A 389 -10.13 5.27 6.82
C TYR A 389 -8.91 5.93 6.20
N LEU A 390 -9.10 6.86 5.25
CA LEU A 390 -7.99 7.50 4.54
C LEU A 390 -7.15 8.38 5.48
N ALA A 391 -7.78 9.13 6.39
CA ALA A 391 -7.07 9.90 7.40
C ALA A 391 -6.27 9.00 8.35
N GLY A 392 -6.85 7.89 8.81
CA GLY A 392 -6.17 6.91 9.64
C GLY A 392 -4.96 6.28 8.94
N MET A 393 -5.11 5.88 7.66
CA MET A 393 -4.00 5.37 6.84
C MET A 393 -2.86 6.38 6.75
N ALA A 394 -3.16 7.65 6.51
CA ALA A 394 -2.17 8.72 6.42
C ALA A 394 -1.45 8.93 7.77
N VAL A 395 -2.20 9.00 8.87
CA VAL A 395 -1.67 9.25 10.22
C VAL A 395 -0.79 8.09 10.71
N PHE A 396 -1.25 6.83 10.59
CA PHE A 396 -0.45 5.67 10.96
C PHE A 396 0.76 5.49 10.04
N GLY A 397 0.59 5.73 8.72
CA GLY A 397 1.69 5.68 7.77
C GLY A 397 2.79 6.70 8.05
N ALA A 398 2.43 7.93 8.45
CA ALA A 398 3.37 8.96 8.89
C ALA A 398 4.08 8.53 10.18
N MET A 399 3.33 8.07 11.19
CA MET A 399 3.88 7.58 12.46
C MET A 399 4.92 6.45 12.26
N ILE A 400 4.60 5.45 11.43
CA ILE A 400 5.53 4.36 11.12
C ILE A 400 6.80 4.88 10.45
N ARG A 401 6.68 5.87 9.57
CA ARG A 401 7.82 6.50 8.89
C ARG A 401 8.72 7.26 9.87
N ASP A 402 8.12 8.06 10.74
CA ASP A 402 8.83 8.89 11.73
C ASP A 402 9.62 8.04 12.74
N TYR A 403 9.09 6.86 13.10
CA TYR A 403 9.73 5.94 14.04
C TYR A 403 10.57 4.84 13.37
N THR A 404 10.67 4.85 12.04
CA THR A 404 11.59 3.95 11.33
C THR A 404 13.02 4.45 11.53
N PRO A 405 13.95 3.60 12.04
CA PRO A 405 15.34 4.01 12.29
C PRO A 405 16.03 4.55 11.03
N ALA A 406 16.70 5.69 11.17
CA ALA A 406 17.39 6.36 10.06
C ALA A 406 18.40 5.41 9.38
N GLY A 407 18.39 5.40 8.05
CA GLY A 407 19.25 4.55 7.22
C GLY A 407 18.87 3.06 7.18
N LYS A 408 17.78 2.65 7.85
CA LYS A 408 17.33 1.24 7.91
C LYS A 408 15.93 1.03 7.30
N ALA A 409 15.39 2.00 6.58
CA ALA A 409 14.04 1.94 6.03
C ALA A 409 13.78 0.64 5.23
N GLY A 410 14.72 0.22 4.38
CA GLY A 410 14.61 -1.03 3.63
C GLY A 410 14.56 -2.29 4.51
N MET A 411 15.30 -2.32 5.63
CA MET A 411 15.30 -3.45 6.57
C MET A 411 14.01 -3.55 7.39
N PHE A 412 13.25 -2.45 7.52
CA PHE A 412 11.97 -2.38 8.24
C PHE A 412 10.76 -2.51 7.31
N GLN A 413 10.96 -2.53 5.99
CA GLN A 413 9.86 -2.69 5.02
C GLN A 413 9.12 -4.03 5.21
N GLY A 414 9.86 -5.09 5.55
CA GLY A 414 9.28 -6.40 5.80
C GLY A 414 8.27 -6.41 6.96
N GLN A 415 8.59 -5.73 8.07
CA GLN A 415 7.68 -5.62 9.20
C GLN A 415 6.45 -4.79 8.85
N ARG A 416 6.66 -3.72 8.07
CA ARG A 416 5.56 -2.87 7.60
C ARG A 416 4.57 -3.66 6.76
N ILE A 417 5.03 -4.45 5.77
CA ILE A 417 4.13 -5.22 4.91
C ILE A 417 3.41 -6.34 5.69
N VAL A 418 4.07 -6.96 6.66
CA VAL A 418 3.44 -7.94 7.56
C VAL A 418 2.34 -7.29 8.40
N GLY A 419 2.59 -6.13 9.00
CA GLY A 419 1.59 -5.42 9.82
C GLY A 419 0.47 -4.76 9.02
N GLN A 420 0.74 -4.31 7.80
CA GLN A 420 -0.22 -3.57 6.98
C GLN A 420 -1.03 -4.47 6.04
N VAL A 421 -0.45 -5.56 5.53
CA VAL A 421 -1.05 -6.40 4.48
C VAL A 421 -1.30 -7.81 4.98
N LEU A 422 -0.26 -8.54 5.43
CA LEU A 422 -0.36 -9.96 5.75
C LEU A 422 -1.34 -10.24 6.89
N ILE A 423 -1.10 -9.66 8.05
CA ILE A 423 -1.93 -9.91 9.24
C ILE A 423 -3.38 -9.44 9.01
N PRO A 424 -3.62 -8.21 8.53
CA PRO A 424 -4.99 -7.77 8.25
C PRO A 424 -5.68 -8.56 7.15
N GLY A 425 -4.96 -8.91 6.08
CA GLY A 425 -5.51 -9.66 4.94
C GLY A 425 -5.90 -11.10 5.28
N ILE A 426 -5.33 -11.69 6.35
CA ILE A 426 -5.73 -13.01 6.85
C ILE A 426 -6.87 -12.88 7.89
N ILE A 427 -6.65 -12.03 8.91
CA ILE A 427 -7.54 -11.97 10.08
C ILE A 427 -8.85 -11.23 9.74
N GLY A 428 -8.77 -10.10 9.03
CA GLY A 428 -9.95 -9.29 8.72
C GLY A 428 -11.01 -10.04 7.94
N PRO A 429 -10.71 -10.57 6.73
CA PRO A 429 -11.68 -11.34 5.95
C PRO A 429 -12.19 -12.59 6.65
N ALA A 430 -11.36 -13.25 7.47
CA ALA A 430 -11.79 -14.40 8.26
C ALA A 430 -12.85 -14.03 9.31
N ILE A 431 -12.71 -12.89 9.99
CA ILE A 431 -13.73 -12.35 10.89
C ILE A 431 -14.99 -12.00 10.10
N GLY A 432 -14.86 -11.32 8.95
CA GLY A 432 -15.98 -11.00 8.07
C GLY A 432 -16.76 -12.24 7.63
N ALA A 433 -16.03 -13.29 7.17
CA ALA A 433 -16.64 -14.56 6.80
C ALA A 433 -17.34 -15.27 7.98
N ALA A 434 -16.75 -15.22 9.18
CA ALA A 434 -17.32 -15.80 10.37
C ALA A 434 -18.65 -15.12 10.76
N VAL A 435 -18.71 -13.80 10.64
CA VAL A 435 -19.94 -13.02 10.92
C VAL A 435 -21.03 -13.30 9.90
N LEU A 436 -20.65 -13.56 8.63
CA LEU A 436 -21.57 -13.88 7.54
C LEU A 436 -21.95 -15.36 7.45
N LYS A 437 -21.43 -16.23 8.34
CA LYS A 437 -21.69 -17.67 8.29
C LYS A 437 -23.17 -18.05 8.33
N ASN A 438 -23.97 -17.31 9.09
CA ASN A 438 -25.38 -17.49 9.25
C ASN A 438 -26.20 -16.37 8.56
N ALA A 439 -25.64 -15.74 7.55
CA ALA A 439 -26.35 -14.74 6.74
C ALA A 439 -27.50 -15.40 5.97
N GLU A 440 -28.52 -14.62 5.66
CA GLU A 440 -29.59 -15.04 4.78
C GLU A 440 -29.03 -15.46 3.43
N THR A 441 -29.75 -16.38 2.76
CA THR A 441 -29.37 -16.88 1.44
C THR A 441 -30.45 -16.62 0.42
N ILE A 442 -30.03 -16.37 -0.82
CA ILE A 442 -30.90 -16.26 -1.98
C ILE A 442 -30.71 -17.52 -2.83
N VAL A 443 -31.80 -18.07 -3.37
CA VAL A 443 -31.74 -19.15 -4.35
C VAL A 443 -31.57 -18.52 -5.74
N ASN A 444 -30.54 -18.92 -6.44
CA ASN A 444 -30.24 -18.47 -7.80
C ASN A 444 -31.09 -19.27 -8.82
N ASP A 445 -31.16 -18.79 -10.06
CA ASP A 445 -31.93 -19.41 -11.14
C ASP A 445 -31.45 -20.84 -11.48
N ASP A 446 -30.21 -21.17 -11.23
CA ASP A 446 -29.59 -22.49 -11.40
C ASP A 446 -29.82 -23.43 -10.21
N GLY A 447 -30.59 -23.01 -9.19
CA GLY A 447 -30.88 -23.77 -7.97
C GLY A 447 -29.75 -23.75 -6.93
N THR A 448 -28.66 -23.07 -7.19
CA THR A 448 -27.61 -22.85 -6.17
C THR A 448 -28.03 -21.78 -5.17
N THR A 449 -27.28 -21.63 -4.06
CA THR A 449 -27.57 -20.62 -3.05
C THR A 449 -26.40 -19.70 -2.89
N SER A 450 -26.66 -18.37 -2.86
CA SER A 450 -25.68 -17.32 -2.53
C SER A 450 -26.02 -16.68 -1.19
N PHE A 451 -25.01 -16.34 -0.38
CA PHE A 451 -25.23 -15.61 0.87
C PHE A 451 -25.53 -14.13 0.58
N ILE A 452 -26.33 -13.50 1.43
CA ILE A 452 -26.61 -12.06 1.40
C ILE A 452 -25.72 -11.40 2.46
N PRO A 453 -24.72 -10.58 2.09
CA PRO A 453 -23.94 -9.85 3.08
C PRO A 453 -24.87 -9.00 3.94
N ASN A 454 -24.59 -8.92 5.24
CA ASN A 454 -25.39 -8.09 6.13
C ASN A 454 -24.54 -7.07 6.90
N GLU A 455 -25.22 -6.14 7.56
CA GLU A 455 -24.60 -5.04 8.30
C GLU A 455 -23.66 -5.46 9.44
N ASN A 456 -23.74 -6.71 9.88
CA ASN A 456 -22.88 -7.22 10.95
C ASN A 456 -21.39 -7.13 10.62
N ILE A 457 -21.01 -7.00 9.33
CA ILE A 457 -19.63 -6.71 8.93
C ILE A 457 -19.15 -5.38 9.50
N PHE A 458 -20.02 -4.35 9.57
CA PHE A 458 -19.68 -3.06 10.17
C PHE A 458 -19.66 -3.12 11.70
N LEU A 459 -20.52 -3.93 12.32
CA LEU A 459 -20.47 -4.16 13.77
C LEU A 459 -19.16 -4.85 14.18
N ALA A 460 -18.75 -5.90 13.45
CA ALA A 460 -17.49 -6.58 13.69
C ALA A 460 -16.29 -5.64 13.46
N ALA A 461 -16.33 -4.81 12.41
CA ALA A 461 -15.32 -3.79 12.16
C ALA A 461 -15.26 -2.73 13.28
N LEU A 462 -16.41 -2.34 13.82
CA LEU A 462 -16.51 -1.44 14.98
C LEU A 462 -15.86 -2.05 16.23
N VAL A 463 -16.15 -3.33 16.52
CA VAL A 463 -15.54 -4.04 17.65
C VAL A 463 -14.02 -4.09 17.50
N ALA A 464 -13.50 -4.40 16.31
CA ALA A 464 -12.08 -4.37 16.02
C ALA A 464 -11.49 -2.96 16.16
N ALA A 465 -12.20 -1.93 15.70
CA ALA A 465 -11.80 -0.52 15.85
C ALA A 465 -11.76 -0.09 17.33
N ILE A 466 -12.70 -0.57 18.17
CA ILE A 466 -12.65 -0.35 19.61
C ILE A 466 -11.43 -1.07 20.22
N ALA A 467 -11.12 -2.29 19.78
CA ALA A 467 -9.96 -3.03 20.28
C ALA A 467 -8.61 -2.32 20.00
N ILE A 468 -8.55 -1.40 19.02
CA ILE A 468 -7.35 -0.57 18.77
C ILE A 468 -6.91 0.18 20.06
N TRP A 469 -7.86 0.62 20.89
CA TRP A 469 -7.55 1.36 22.12
C TRP A 469 -6.71 0.58 23.11
N LEU A 470 -6.77 -0.76 23.10
CA LEU A 470 -5.92 -1.61 23.93
C LEU A 470 -4.44 -1.42 23.62
N VAL A 471 -4.10 -1.12 22.36
CA VAL A 471 -2.73 -0.87 21.89
C VAL A 471 -2.43 0.62 21.83
N LEU A 472 -3.41 1.44 21.47
CA LEU A 472 -3.23 2.88 21.29
C LEU A 472 -2.98 3.60 22.62
N ILE A 473 -3.66 3.24 23.72
CA ILE A 473 -3.45 3.85 25.04
C ILE A 473 -2.00 3.65 25.52
N PRO A 474 -1.42 2.45 25.52
CA PRO A 474 -0.01 2.25 25.79
C PRO A 474 0.90 3.09 24.88
N LEU A 475 0.63 3.10 23.57
CA LEU A 475 1.40 3.89 22.61
C LEU A 475 1.40 5.39 22.96
N LEU A 476 0.23 5.97 23.24
CA LEU A 476 0.11 7.38 23.62
C LEU A 476 0.86 7.71 24.92
N ARG A 477 0.87 6.77 25.88
CA ARG A 477 1.66 6.92 27.13
C ARG A 477 3.16 6.92 26.85
N MET A 478 3.64 6.04 25.95
CA MET A 478 5.04 5.99 25.55
C MET A 478 5.46 7.30 24.89
N LEU A 479 4.67 7.81 23.95
CA LEU A 479 4.92 9.08 23.26
C LEU A 479 4.95 10.28 24.22
N LYS A 480 4.06 10.29 25.22
CA LYS A 480 4.05 11.35 26.23
C LYS A 480 5.31 11.31 27.09
N LYS A 481 5.77 10.11 27.46
CA LYS A 481 7.01 9.92 28.25
C LYS A 481 8.25 10.36 27.46
N GLU A 482 8.35 9.99 26.18
CA GLU A 482 9.46 10.42 25.30
C GLU A 482 9.53 11.94 25.21
N LYS A 483 8.39 12.63 25.01
CA LYS A 483 8.33 14.10 24.99
C LYS A 483 8.76 14.73 26.31
N SER A 484 8.41 14.13 27.47
CA SER A 484 8.81 14.66 28.79
C SER A 484 10.31 14.47 29.10
N HIS A 485 10.98 13.51 28.44
CA HIS A 485 12.43 13.33 28.58
C HIS A 485 13.23 14.20 27.59
N ALA A 486 12.60 14.69 26.52
CA ALA A 486 13.22 15.55 25.52
C ALA A 486 13.07 17.05 25.81
N ALA A 487 12.14 17.43 26.71
CA ALA A 487 11.92 18.79 27.22
C ALA A 487 12.71 19.03 28.49
#